data_17fa8197274c8f05012c9c7f6768c664
#
_entry.id   17fa8197274c8f05012c9c7f6768c664
#
_cell.length_a   1.000
_cell.length_b   1.000
_cell.length_c   1.000
_cell.angle_alpha   90.00
_cell.angle_beta   90.00
_cell.angle_gamma   90.00
#
_symmetry.space_group_name_H-M   'P 1'
#
loop_
_entity.id
_entity.type
_entity.pdbx_description
1 polymer ?
#
loop_
_entity_poly.entity_id
_entity_poly.type
_entity_poly.pdbx_seq_one_letter_code
_entity_poly.pdbx_strand_id
1 'polypeptide(L)'
;LRNNSLAALCPALPEVQSYFRKVTERLIRDYDFDGSKMDYIFSVPRCYNPAHHHKSPDDSVRAVADVYKIILETSKALKPYSVTQICPCGTTPNLAWLPFENQAVTADPVGSIQVRRRIKLYKALLGPRSAVYGDHVELSKIRFDPNREVDLGEDFASTVGTGGVLGTKFTWPDYGNRFDDVFLTPRKEAIWKQWIPIYNSMMLSKGTFMNLYTIGYDSPEGYAIAKDGKMYYAFFVSEAQAWEGSLDLRGLEQGTYRVFDYVNQKELGSVDASSPRLQTKFTENLLLEVSRQ
;
A
#
# COMPACT_ATOMS: atom_id res chain seq x y z
N LEU A 1 -33.18 -1.21 7.95
CA LEU A 1 -32.47 -2.40 8.43
C LEU A 1 -31.85 -2.10 9.79
N ARG A 2 -32.54 -2.48 10.86
CA ARG A 2 -31.95 -2.49 12.21
C ARG A 2 -31.18 -3.79 12.34
N ASN A 3 -29.88 -3.74 12.05
CA ASN A 3 -28.98 -4.77 12.50
C ASN A 3 -28.14 -4.14 13.62
N ASN A 4 -28.32 -4.60 14.83
CA ASN A 4 -27.58 -4.19 16.02
C ASN A 4 -27.56 -2.68 16.34
N SER A 5 -28.68 -1.98 16.19
CA SER A 5 -28.82 -0.56 16.53
C SER A 5 -28.02 0.44 15.65
N LEU A 6 -27.44 0.01 14.55
CA LEU A 6 -26.79 0.92 13.60
C LEU A 6 -27.82 1.43 12.57
N ALA A 7 -27.83 2.75 12.38
CA ALA A 7 -28.59 3.40 11.32
C ALA A 7 -27.59 3.96 10.28
N ALA A 8 -27.83 3.69 9.01
CA ALA A 8 -27.07 4.32 7.94
C ALA A 8 -27.61 5.73 7.66
N LEU A 9 -26.76 6.71 7.60
CA LEU A 9 -27.08 8.02 7.06
C LEU A 9 -27.27 7.91 5.56
N CYS A 10 -28.24 8.66 5.01
CA CYS A 10 -28.46 8.69 3.56
C CYS A 10 -27.54 9.70 2.89
N PRO A 11 -26.52 9.28 2.11
CA PRO A 11 -25.53 10.17 1.53
C PRO A 11 -26.11 11.16 0.49
N ALA A 12 -27.29 10.87 -0.05
CA ALA A 12 -27.95 11.74 -1.02
C ALA A 12 -28.61 12.97 -0.39
N LEU A 13 -28.64 13.06 0.93
CA LEU A 13 -29.19 14.23 1.64
C LEU A 13 -28.12 15.33 1.77
N PRO A 14 -28.44 16.57 1.40
CA PRO A 14 -27.53 17.72 1.54
C PRO A 14 -27.02 17.90 2.97
N GLU A 15 -27.86 17.60 3.97
CA GLU A 15 -27.50 17.69 5.39
C GLU A 15 -26.42 16.69 5.76
N VAL A 16 -26.48 15.47 5.22
CA VAL A 16 -25.48 14.43 5.43
C VAL A 16 -24.18 14.81 4.74
N GLN A 17 -24.23 15.32 3.52
CA GLN A 17 -23.05 15.82 2.80
C GLN A 17 -22.41 17.00 3.55
N SER A 18 -23.21 17.95 4.06
CA SER A 18 -22.74 19.05 4.89
C SER A 18 -22.13 18.56 6.20
N TYR A 19 -22.68 17.52 6.81
CA TYR A 19 -22.13 16.90 8.01
C TYR A 19 -20.73 16.34 7.76
N PHE A 20 -20.52 15.56 6.69
CA PHE A 20 -19.20 15.03 6.37
C PHE A 20 -18.18 16.12 6.03
N ARG A 21 -18.58 17.19 5.37
CA ARG A 21 -17.72 18.37 5.18
C ARG A 21 -17.26 18.95 6.52
N LYS A 22 -18.18 19.21 7.45
CA LYS A 22 -17.85 19.74 8.79
C LYS A 22 -16.98 18.81 9.61
N VAL A 23 -17.21 17.49 9.52
CA VAL A 23 -16.36 16.49 10.20
C VAL A 23 -14.94 16.56 9.64
N THR A 24 -14.80 16.61 8.32
CA THR A 24 -13.49 16.70 7.65
C THR A 24 -12.78 18.03 8.03
N GLU A 25 -13.50 19.15 8.01
CA GLU A 25 -12.94 20.44 8.44
C GLU A 25 -12.42 20.38 9.89
N ARG A 26 -13.18 19.76 10.80
CA ARG A 26 -12.78 19.59 12.19
C ARG A 26 -11.52 18.73 12.32
N LEU A 27 -11.44 17.62 11.61
CA LEU A 27 -10.26 16.72 11.65
C LEU A 27 -9.01 17.44 11.12
N ILE A 28 -9.11 18.07 9.96
CA ILE A 28 -7.95 18.64 9.28
C ILE A 28 -7.54 20.00 9.86
N ARG A 29 -8.51 20.89 10.15
CA ARG A 29 -8.24 22.24 10.63
C ARG A 29 -8.14 22.32 12.15
N ASP A 30 -9.15 21.77 12.87
CA ASP A 30 -9.28 22.03 14.31
C ASP A 30 -8.43 21.05 15.12
N TYR A 31 -8.27 19.80 14.66
CA TYR A 31 -7.42 18.79 15.28
C TYR A 31 -6.05 18.66 14.62
N ASP A 32 -5.80 19.39 13.55
CA ASP A 32 -4.52 19.47 12.83
C ASP A 32 -4.03 18.14 12.24
N PHE A 33 -4.94 17.22 11.91
CA PHE A 33 -4.56 15.99 11.24
C PHE A 33 -4.12 16.24 9.79
N ASP A 34 -3.19 15.41 9.29
CA ASP A 34 -2.67 15.48 7.93
C ASP A 34 -3.43 14.57 6.95
N GLY A 35 -4.54 14.02 7.37
CA GLY A 35 -5.38 13.20 6.51
C GLY A 35 -6.37 12.33 7.27
N SER A 36 -7.07 11.49 6.51
CA SER A 36 -8.05 10.55 7.04
C SER A 36 -8.05 9.23 6.27
N LYS A 37 -8.25 8.13 6.96
CA LYS A 37 -8.59 6.83 6.38
C LYS A 37 -10.05 6.55 6.65
N MET A 38 -10.84 6.38 5.60
CA MET A 38 -12.25 5.98 5.68
C MET A 38 -12.33 4.47 5.75
N ASP A 39 -12.98 3.98 6.78
CA ASP A 39 -13.18 2.56 7.02
C ASP A 39 -14.67 2.18 6.91
N TYR A 40 -14.98 0.89 6.89
CA TYR A 40 -16.36 0.39 6.74
C TYR A 40 -17.13 1.03 5.57
N ILE A 41 -16.47 1.16 4.45
CA ILE A 41 -16.98 1.83 3.26
C ILE A 41 -17.97 1.01 2.43
N PHE A 42 -18.57 0.00 3.04
CA PHE A 42 -19.62 -0.76 2.39
C PHE A 42 -20.69 0.18 1.84
N SER A 43 -21.25 -0.17 0.71
CA SER A 43 -22.33 0.61 0.12
C SER A 43 -23.47 0.73 1.12
N VAL A 44 -24.02 1.92 1.24
CA VAL A 44 -25.26 2.13 1.99
C VAL A 44 -26.40 1.40 1.29
N PRO A 45 -27.44 0.96 2.00
CA PRO A 45 -28.60 0.33 1.38
C PRO A 45 -29.37 1.34 0.51
N ARG A 46 -30.13 0.83 -0.44
CA ARG A 46 -31.14 1.61 -1.16
C ARG A 46 -32.08 2.30 -0.17
N CYS A 47 -32.35 3.57 -0.42
CA CYS A 47 -33.20 4.36 0.46
C CYS A 47 -34.64 4.42 -0.03
N TYR A 48 -35.54 3.83 0.71
CA TYR A 48 -36.98 3.83 0.44
C TYR A 48 -37.76 4.81 1.33
N ASN A 49 -37.07 5.71 2.05
CA ASN A 49 -37.74 6.68 2.90
C ASN A 49 -38.40 7.77 2.04
N PRO A 50 -39.75 7.89 2.04
CA PRO A 50 -40.45 8.87 1.20
C PRO A 50 -40.14 10.32 1.61
N ALA A 51 -39.75 10.57 2.86
CA ALA A 51 -39.38 11.90 3.32
C ALA A 51 -38.06 12.41 2.72
N HIS A 52 -37.26 11.55 2.10
CA HIS A 52 -36.02 11.95 1.45
C HIS A 52 -36.20 12.39 0.00
N HIS A 53 -37.38 12.22 -0.58
CA HIS A 53 -37.77 12.67 -1.94
C HIS A 53 -36.78 12.27 -3.05
N HIS A 54 -36.16 11.08 -2.95
CA HIS A 54 -35.27 10.56 -3.99
C HIS A 54 -36.03 10.27 -5.28
N LYS A 55 -35.37 10.52 -6.42
CA LYS A 55 -35.89 10.12 -7.73
C LYS A 55 -35.87 8.60 -7.89
N SER A 56 -34.90 7.95 -7.27
CA SER A 56 -34.72 6.49 -7.23
C SER A 56 -34.18 6.09 -5.87
N PRO A 57 -34.58 4.91 -5.33
CA PRO A 57 -33.97 4.35 -4.14
C PRO A 57 -32.44 4.17 -4.24
N ASP A 58 -31.91 4.03 -5.46
CA ASP A 58 -30.48 3.87 -5.74
C ASP A 58 -29.68 5.18 -5.57
N ASP A 59 -30.35 6.32 -5.44
CA ASP A 59 -29.67 7.60 -5.28
C ASP A 59 -28.81 7.64 -4.01
N SER A 60 -29.23 6.95 -2.95
CA SER A 60 -28.41 6.81 -1.73
C SER A 60 -27.11 6.06 -1.98
N VAL A 61 -27.13 5.03 -2.83
CA VAL A 61 -25.93 4.24 -3.16
C VAL A 61 -24.97 5.05 -4.03
N ARG A 62 -25.50 5.76 -5.02
CA ARG A 62 -24.69 6.61 -5.92
C ARG A 62 -24.03 7.76 -5.19
N ALA A 63 -24.74 8.37 -4.24
CA ALA A 63 -24.25 9.53 -3.48
C ALA A 63 -23.12 9.20 -2.47
N VAL A 64 -22.76 7.93 -2.29
CA VAL A 64 -21.53 7.56 -1.54
C VAL A 64 -20.30 8.18 -2.20
N ALA A 65 -20.25 8.19 -3.52
CA ALA A 65 -19.17 8.84 -4.28
C ALA A 65 -19.09 10.37 -4.00
N ASP A 66 -20.23 11.04 -3.86
CA ASP A 66 -20.27 12.47 -3.55
C ASP A 66 -19.69 12.75 -2.15
N VAL A 67 -19.97 11.90 -1.18
CA VAL A 67 -19.39 12.02 0.18
C VAL A 67 -17.87 11.86 0.13
N TYR A 68 -17.34 10.86 -0.59
CA TYR A 68 -15.90 10.67 -0.72
C TYR A 68 -15.23 11.86 -1.43
N LYS A 69 -15.86 12.36 -2.49
CA LYS A 69 -15.41 13.56 -3.19
C LYS A 69 -15.36 14.78 -2.25
N ILE A 70 -16.39 14.98 -1.44
CA ILE A 70 -16.44 16.07 -0.45
C ILE A 70 -15.29 15.95 0.55
N ILE A 71 -15.02 14.76 1.07
CA ILE A 71 -13.94 14.53 2.02
C ILE A 71 -12.58 14.85 1.38
N LEU A 72 -12.30 14.31 0.19
CA LEU A 72 -11.04 14.54 -0.53
C LEU A 72 -10.85 16.03 -0.86
N GLU A 73 -11.85 16.70 -1.45
CA GLU A 73 -11.77 18.10 -1.85
C GLU A 73 -11.62 19.03 -0.64
N THR A 74 -12.37 18.78 0.44
CA THR A 74 -12.28 19.54 1.68
C THR A 74 -10.91 19.41 2.33
N SER A 75 -10.39 18.18 2.42
CA SER A 75 -9.05 17.92 2.96
C SER A 75 -7.99 18.66 2.17
N LYS A 76 -8.00 18.56 0.85
CA LYS A 76 -7.03 19.22 -0.04
C LYS A 76 -7.13 20.74 -0.02
N ALA A 77 -8.34 21.29 0.11
CA ALA A 77 -8.53 22.74 0.21
C ALA A 77 -7.93 23.33 1.50
N LEU A 78 -7.96 22.57 2.59
CA LEU A 78 -7.40 22.98 3.88
C LEU A 78 -5.89 22.70 3.99
N LYS A 79 -5.47 21.50 3.55
CA LYS A 79 -4.06 21.08 3.50
C LYS A 79 -3.78 20.38 2.17
N PRO A 80 -3.13 21.06 1.19
CA PRO A 80 -2.88 20.47 -0.14
C PRO A 80 -2.11 19.15 -0.13
N TYR A 81 -1.31 18.89 0.91
CA TYR A 81 -0.54 17.67 1.12
C TYR A 81 -1.30 16.59 1.91
N SER A 82 -2.53 16.84 2.33
CA SER A 82 -3.32 15.90 3.12
C SER A 82 -3.52 14.56 2.40
N VAL A 83 -3.56 13.49 3.19
CA VAL A 83 -3.79 12.13 2.71
C VAL A 83 -5.25 11.74 2.92
N THR A 84 -5.88 11.22 1.86
CA THR A 84 -7.21 10.62 1.91
C THR A 84 -7.10 9.19 1.42
N GLN A 85 -7.48 8.26 2.27
CA GLN A 85 -7.48 6.82 2.01
C GLN A 85 -8.90 6.27 2.09
N ILE A 86 -9.21 5.31 1.23
CA ILE A 86 -10.43 4.49 1.32
C ILE A 86 -10.01 3.05 1.57
N CYS A 87 -10.33 2.52 2.75
CA CYS A 87 -10.01 1.15 3.09
C CYS A 87 -10.94 0.18 2.36
N PRO A 88 -10.42 -0.80 1.61
CA PRO A 88 -11.28 -1.83 1.01
C PRO A 88 -11.83 -2.85 2.01
N CYS A 89 -11.47 -2.74 3.31
CA CYS A 89 -12.03 -3.52 4.43
C CYS A 89 -12.03 -5.04 4.19
N GLY A 90 -10.86 -5.60 3.85
CA GLY A 90 -10.70 -7.04 3.57
C GLY A 90 -11.28 -7.52 2.24
N THR A 91 -11.86 -6.63 1.44
CA THR A 91 -12.41 -6.97 0.12
C THR A 91 -11.40 -6.69 -1.00
N THR A 92 -11.76 -7.06 -2.22
CA THR A 92 -11.01 -6.64 -3.41
C THR A 92 -11.14 -5.11 -3.56
N PRO A 93 -10.03 -4.41 -3.88
CA PRO A 93 -10.08 -2.98 -4.14
C PRO A 93 -11.14 -2.60 -5.17
N ASN A 94 -11.93 -1.58 -4.86
CA ASN A 94 -12.99 -1.11 -5.75
C ASN A 94 -12.47 0.03 -6.63
N LEU A 95 -12.34 -0.24 -7.93
CA LEU A 95 -11.85 0.71 -8.90
C LEU A 95 -12.69 1.99 -8.99
N ALA A 96 -13.99 1.92 -8.67
CA ALA A 96 -14.88 3.07 -8.71
C ALA A 96 -14.52 4.14 -7.66
N TRP A 97 -13.75 3.80 -6.64
CA TRP A 97 -13.38 4.73 -5.56
C TRP A 97 -12.01 5.39 -5.73
N LEU A 98 -11.17 4.86 -6.63
CA LEU A 98 -9.85 5.42 -6.90
C LEU A 98 -9.84 6.93 -7.22
N PRO A 99 -10.84 7.54 -7.87
CA PRO A 99 -10.88 8.98 -8.09
C PRO A 99 -11.04 9.82 -6.82
N PHE A 100 -11.44 9.21 -5.70
CA PHE A 100 -11.80 9.90 -4.45
C PHE A 100 -10.76 9.71 -3.34
N GLU A 101 -9.60 9.15 -3.66
CA GLU A 101 -8.46 8.99 -2.77
C GLU A 101 -7.17 9.44 -3.44
N ASN A 102 -6.15 9.79 -2.64
CA ASN A 102 -4.83 10.13 -3.15
C ASN A 102 -3.72 9.23 -2.59
N GLN A 103 -4.09 8.28 -1.76
CA GLN A 103 -3.24 7.18 -1.33
C GLN A 103 -4.09 5.92 -1.24
N ALA A 104 -3.96 5.06 -2.24
CA ALA A 104 -4.70 3.80 -2.27
C ALA A 104 -4.21 2.84 -1.17
N VAL A 105 -5.13 2.01 -0.66
CA VAL A 105 -4.87 1.02 0.38
C VAL A 105 -4.95 -0.38 -0.22
N THR A 106 -3.96 -1.23 0.02
CA THR A 106 -3.87 -2.56 -0.61
C THR A 106 -4.98 -3.52 -0.21
N ALA A 107 -5.41 -3.50 0.99
CA ALA A 107 -6.58 -4.10 1.64
C ALA A 107 -6.28 -4.47 3.10
N ASP A 108 -7.30 -4.60 3.88
CA ASP A 108 -7.30 -4.90 5.32
C ASP A 108 -7.09 -6.39 5.62
N PRO A 109 -6.17 -6.73 6.51
CA PRO A 109 -4.82 -6.97 6.05
C PRO A 109 -4.77 -8.23 5.19
N VAL A 110 -3.94 -8.20 4.19
CA VAL A 110 -3.56 -9.37 3.39
C VAL A 110 -2.09 -9.66 3.59
N GLY A 111 -1.64 -10.86 3.26
CA GLY A 111 -0.24 -11.24 3.39
C GLY A 111 0.69 -10.44 2.47
N SER A 112 1.97 -10.41 2.81
CA SER A 112 3.01 -9.61 2.17
C SER A 112 3.09 -9.82 0.65
N ILE A 113 2.90 -11.06 0.17
CA ILE A 113 2.86 -11.38 -1.26
C ILE A 113 1.70 -10.65 -1.97
N GLN A 114 0.52 -10.64 -1.36
CA GLN A 114 -0.63 -9.92 -1.91
C GLN A 114 -0.39 -8.41 -1.89
N VAL A 115 0.20 -7.89 -0.84
CA VAL A 115 0.53 -6.46 -0.70
C VAL A 115 1.42 -6.02 -1.86
N ARG A 116 2.57 -6.67 -2.13
CA ARG A 116 3.46 -6.25 -3.22
C ARG A 116 2.80 -6.31 -4.60
N ARG A 117 1.97 -7.33 -4.86
CA ARG A 117 1.25 -7.47 -6.13
C ARG A 117 0.17 -6.41 -6.29
N ARG A 118 -0.54 -6.06 -5.21
CA ARG A 118 -1.53 -4.98 -5.22
C ARG A 118 -0.90 -3.60 -5.33
N ILE A 119 0.27 -3.37 -4.73
CA ILE A 119 1.03 -2.13 -4.95
C ILE A 119 1.31 -1.95 -6.45
N LYS A 120 1.80 -2.99 -7.14
CA LYS A 120 2.01 -2.97 -8.59
C LYS A 120 0.72 -2.64 -9.35
N LEU A 121 -0.39 -3.31 -9.00
CA LEU A 121 -1.69 -3.08 -9.62
C LEU A 121 -2.14 -1.61 -9.48
N TYR A 122 -2.08 -1.06 -8.28
CA TYR A 122 -2.47 0.34 -8.05
C TYR A 122 -1.57 1.33 -8.76
N LYS A 123 -0.26 1.09 -8.80
CA LYS A 123 0.66 1.95 -9.58
C LYS A 123 0.40 1.88 -11.08
N ALA A 124 -0.08 0.74 -11.59
CA ALA A 124 -0.51 0.62 -12.98
C ALA A 124 -1.82 1.37 -13.27
N LEU A 125 -2.75 1.41 -12.32
CA LEU A 125 -4.06 2.06 -12.46
C LEU A 125 -4.02 3.57 -12.20
N LEU A 126 -3.32 3.99 -11.15
CA LEU A 126 -3.29 5.37 -10.66
C LEU A 126 -2.08 6.16 -11.20
N GLY A 127 -1.14 5.48 -11.81
CA GLY A 127 0.10 6.04 -12.30
C GLY A 127 1.34 5.63 -11.48
N PRO A 128 2.51 5.64 -12.12
CA PRO A 128 3.73 5.06 -11.56
C PRO A 128 4.29 5.80 -10.33
N ARG A 129 3.82 7.00 -10.04
CA ARG A 129 4.20 7.81 -8.88
C ARG A 129 3.15 7.85 -7.78
N SER A 130 2.03 7.13 -7.95
CA SER A 130 0.97 7.09 -6.93
C SER A 130 1.51 6.54 -5.61
N ALA A 131 1.10 7.14 -4.51
CA ALA A 131 1.33 6.58 -3.18
C ALA A 131 0.38 5.41 -2.96
N VAL A 132 0.90 4.28 -2.51
CA VAL A 132 0.10 3.09 -2.20
C VAL A 132 0.50 2.60 -0.82
N TYR A 133 -0.47 2.58 0.09
CA TYR A 133 -0.28 2.14 1.46
C TYR A 133 -0.41 0.61 1.55
N GLY A 134 0.59 -0.05 2.10
CA GLY A 134 0.60 -1.50 2.32
C GLY A 134 -0.42 -1.96 3.37
N ASP A 135 -1.24 -1.03 3.87
CA ASP A 135 -2.06 -1.18 5.05
C ASP A 135 -1.19 -1.47 6.29
N HIS A 136 -1.70 -2.12 7.30
CA HIS A 136 -0.98 -2.43 8.53
C HIS A 136 -0.45 -3.88 8.51
N VAL A 137 0.17 -4.28 7.39
CA VAL A 137 0.68 -5.65 7.24
C VAL A 137 1.96 -5.90 8.05
N GLU A 138 2.84 -4.90 8.11
CA GLU A 138 4.12 -5.07 8.76
C GLU A 138 3.95 -5.33 10.26
N LEU A 139 4.58 -6.42 10.72
CA LEU A 139 4.55 -6.94 12.10
C LEU A 139 3.15 -7.32 12.62
N SER A 140 2.19 -7.46 11.71
CA SER A 140 0.85 -7.95 12.00
C SER A 140 0.69 -9.37 11.46
N LYS A 141 0.19 -10.27 12.29
CA LYS A 141 -0.01 -11.67 11.91
C LYS A 141 -1.28 -11.83 11.07
N ILE A 142 -1.12 -12.38 9.89
CA ILE A 142 -2.21 -12.70 8.97
C ILE A 142 -2.46 -14.21 9.03
N ARG A 143 -3.66 -14.63 9.44
CA ARG A 143 -4.00 -16.02 9.66
C ARG A 143 -4.53 -16.76 8.43
N PHE A 144 -4.97 -16.03 7.42
CA PHE A 144 -5.65 -16.58 6.24
C PHE A 144 -5.05 -16.03 4.94
N ASP A 145 -3.72 -16.06 4.83
CA ASP A 145 -3.09 -15.71 3.56
C ASP A 145 -3.17 -16.89 2.60
N PRO A 146 -3.67 -16.69 1.35
CA PRO A 146 -3.79 -17.79 0.38
C PRO A 146 -2.44 -18.34 -0.10
N ASN A 147 -1.35 -17.64 0.17
CA ASN A 147 0.00 -18.06 -0.26
C ASN A 147 0.81 -18.65 0.88
N ARG A 148 0.41 -18.44 2.13
CA ARG A 148 1.07 -18.90 3.35
C ARG A 148 0.01 -19.28 4.38
N GLU A 149 0.24 -20.35 5.11
CA GLU A 149 -0.65 -20.72 6.21
C GLU A 149 -0.74 -19.62 7.26
N VAL A 150 0.40 -19.01 7.58
CA VAL A 150 0.51 -17.85 8.48
C VAL A 150 1.57 -16.89 7.95
N ASP A 151 1.21 -15.63 7.75
CA ASP A 151 2.17 -14.56 7.50
C ASP A 151 2.35 -13.75 8.80
N LEU A 152 3.57 -13.64 9.29
CA LEU A 152 3.90 -12.89 10.51
C LEU A 152 4.12 -11.39 10.27
N GLY A 153 4.01 -10.94 9.01
CA GLY A 153 4.25 -9.55 8.63
C GLY A 153 5.71 -9.13 8.77
N GLU A 154 6.64 -10.06 8.72
CA GLU A 154 8.08 -9.79 8.83
C GLU A 154 8.74 -9.49 7.48
N ASP A 155 8.02 -9.70 6.39
CA ASP A 155 8.48 -9.44 5.02
C ASP A 155 8.31 -7.95 4.65
N PHE A 156 9.12 -7.10 5.23
CA PHE A 156 9.20 -5.68 4.85
C PHE A 156 9.71 -5.46 3.42
N ALA A 157 10.48 -6.40 2.90
CA ALA A 157 11.02 -6.34 1.54
C ALA A 157 9.90 -6.18 0.50
N SER A 158 8.77 -6.84 0.71
CA SER A 158 7.60 -6.76 -0.18
C SER A 158 7.06 -5.35 -0.31
N THR A 159 6.87 -4.61 0.77
CA THR A 159 6.39 -3.22 0.71
C THR A 159 7.50 -2.25 0.31
N VAL A 160 8.69 -2.36 0.90
CA VAL A 160 9.82 -1.47 0.63
C VAL A 160 10.28 -1.60 -0.82
N GLY A 161 10.55 -2.81 -1.28
CA GLY A 161 11.09 -3.09 -2.61
C GLY A 161 10.14 -2.76 -3.76
N THR A 162 8.83 -2.69 -3.50
CA THR A 162 7.82 -2.30 -4.50
C THR A 162 7.42 -0.83 -4.42
N GLY A 163 8.03 -0.07 -3.50
CA GLY A 163 7.74 1.34 -3.30
C GLY A 163 6.37 1.61 -2.70
N GLY A 164 5.94 0.76 -1.78
CA GLY A 164 4.77 0.98 -0.96
C GLY A 164 5.05 1.88 0.23
N VAL A 165 3.99 2.33 0.89
CA VAL A 165 4.04 3.04 2.17
C VAL A 165 3.83 2.01 3.28
N LEU A 166 4.75 1.96 4.24
CA LEU A 166 4.71 1.03 5.37
C LEU A 166 3.59 1.35 6.37
N GLY A 167 3.06 0.32 7.01
CA GLY A 167 2.13 0.44 8.11
C GLY A 167 2.08 -0.77 9.03
N THR A 168 1.81 -0.53 10.30
CA THR A 168 1.78 -1.55 11.35
C THR A 168 0.71 -1.28 12.41
N LYS A 169 0.39 -2.30 13.20
CA LYS A 169 -0.53 -2.23 14.34
C LYS A 169 0.12 -2.51 15.70
N PHE A 170 1.41 -2.57 15.80
CA PHE A 170 2.07 -3.03 17.04
C PHE A 170 1.96 -2.07 18.26
N THR A 171 1.25 -0.99 18.15
CA THR A 171 1.14 0.03 19.20
C THR A 171 -0.14 -0.07 20.06
N TRP A 172 -0.93 -1.10 19.89
CA TRP A 172 -2.18 -1.25 20.61
C TRP A 172 -1.94 -1.71 22.05
N PRO A 173 -2.71 -1.19 23.03
CA PRO A 173 -2.61 -1.63 24.41
C PRO A 173 -3.04 -3.10 24.56
N ASP A 174 -2.56 -3.73 25.63
CA ASP A 174 -2.92 -5.09 25.98
C ASP A 174 -4.38 -5.21 26.42
N TYR A 175 -5.16 -5.94 25.65
CA TYR A 175 -6.52 -6.34 26.00
C TYR A 175 -6.61 -7.82 26.41
N GLY A 176 -5.54 -8.37 26.97
CA GLY A 176 -5.37 -9.79 27.22
C GLY A 176 -5.03 -10.56 25.96
N ASN A 177 -4.80 -11.86 26.07
CA ASN A 177 -4.29 -12.75 25.01
C ASN A 177 -5.05 -12.78 23.66
N ARG A 178 -5.97 -11.86 23.44
CA ARG A 178 -6.72 -11.75 22.19
C ARG A 178 -5.94 -11.07 21.07
N PHE A 179 -4.92 -10.27 21.40
CA PHE A 179 -4.22 -9.40 20.48
C PHE A 179 -2.70 -9.44 20.63
N ASP A 180 -2.15 -10.57 21.10
CA ASP A 180 -0.71 -10.81 21.18
C ASP A 180 0.01 -10.59 19.84
N ASP A 181 -0.73 -10.69 18.73
CA ASP A 181 -0.23 -10.41 17.39
C ASP A 181 0.13 -8.94 17.12
N VAL A 182 -0.40 -8.01 17.92
CA VAL A 182 -0.22 -6.56 17.74
C VAL A 182 0.71 -5.91 18.76
N PHE A 183 1.29 -6.68 19.69
CA PHE A 183 2.24 -6.15 20.65
C PHE A 183 3.62 -5.97 20.06
N LEU A 184 4.31 -4.94 20.50
CA LEU A 184 5.73 -4.74 20.22
C LEU A 184 6.55 -5.70 21.11
N THR A 185 6.95 -6.83 20.53
CA THR A 185 7.88 -7.75 21.17
C THR A 185 9.32 -7.38 20.87
N PRO A 186 10.32 -7.86 21.63
CA PRO A 186 11.74 -7.63 21.31
C PRO A 186 12.13 -8.06 19.89
N ARG A 187 11.54 -9.14 19.37
CA ARG A 187 11.72 -9.59 17.99
C ARG A 187 11.19 -8.57 16.99
N LYS A 188 9.96 -8.12 17.15
CA LYS A 188 9.34 -7.10 16.28
C LYS A 188 10.10 -5.78 16.32
N GLU A 189 10.55 -5.38 17.51
CA GLU A 189 11.37 -4.18 17.68
C GLU A 189 12.71 -4.28 16.93
N ALA A 190 13.36 -5.43 16.96
CA ALA A 190 14.60 -5.66 16.24
C ALA A 190 14.38 -5.56 14.72
N ILE A 191 13.32 -6.18 14.18
CA ILE A 191 12.96 -6.09 12.76
C ILE A 191 12.63 -4.65 12.37
N TRP A 192 11.85 -3.94 13.19
CA TRP A 192 11.53 -2.53 12.97
C TRP A 192 12.77 -1.65 12.91
N LYS A 193 13.69 -1.82 13.87
CA LYS A 193 14.97 -1.09 13.90
C LYS A 193 15.88 -1.37 12.71
N GLN A 194 15.78 -2.55 12.10
CA GLN A 194 16.48 -2.89 10.87
C GLN A 194 15.88 -2.18 9.65
N TRP A 195 14.56 -2.24 9.49
CA TRP A 195 13.91 -1.84 8.25
C TRP A 195 13.55 -0.35 8.16
N ILE A 196 13.22 0.32 9.27
CA ILE A 196 12.84 1.74 9.22
C ILE A 196 13.95 2.66 8.74
N PRO A 197 15.22 2.50 9.15
CA PRO A 197 16.31 3.27 8.57
C PRO A 197 16.45 3.06 7.05
N ILE A 198 16.31 1.82 6.57
CA ILE A 198 16.34 1.49 5.15
C ILE A 198 15.18 2.19 4.43
N TYR A 199 13.95 2.03 4.92
CA TYR A 199 12.78 2.68 4.35
C TYR A 199 12.94 4.20 4.26
N ASN A 200 13.37 4.84 5.35
CA ASN A 200 13.53 6.30 5.42
C ASN A 200 14.67 6.82 4.52
N SER A 201 15.78 6.09 4.40
CA SER A 201 16.87 6.49 3.52
C SER A 201 16.54 6.32 2.04
N MET A 202 15.90 5.23 1.69
CA MET A 202 15.56 4.92 0.30
C MET A 202 14.32 5.67 -0.19
N MET A 203 13.27 5.80 0.65
CA MET A 203 12.00 6.44 0.32
C MET A 203 11.50 6.06 -1.08
N LEU A 204 11.51 4.77 -1.41
CA LEU A 204 11.16 4.27 -2.75
C LEU A 204 9.69 4.53 -3.10
N SER A 205 8.84 4.76 -2.10
CA SER A 205 7.46 5.22 -2.28
C SER A 205 7.34 6.56 -3.04
N LYS A 206 8.41 7.37 -3.07
CA LYS A 206 8.51 8.63 -3.83
C LYS A 206 9.10 8.45 -5.22
N GLY A 207 9.53 7.24 -5.58
CA GLY A 207 10.10 6.94 -6.89
C GLY A 207 9.05 6.74 -7.98
N THR A 208 9.52 6.52 -9.20
CA THR A 208 8.69 6.17 -10.34
C THR A 208 8.73 4.65 -10.54
N PHE A 209 7.62 3.99 -10.36
CA PHE A 209 7.50 2.55 -10.59
C PHE A 209 7.65 2.24 -12.09
N MET A 210 8.55 1.30 -12.40
CA MET A 210 8.84 0.88 -13.78
C MET A 210 8.23 -0.51 -14.01
N ASN A 211 7.22 -0.61 -14.88
CA ASN A 211 6.53 -1.88 -15.15
C ASN A 211 7.32 -2.77 -16.11
N LEU A 212 8.50 -3.23 -15.69
CA LEU A 212 9.47 -3.96 -16.52
C LEU A 212 9.37 -5.49 -16.40
N TYR A 213 8.69 -5.99 -15.37
CA TYR A 213 8.55 -7.43 -15.11
C TYR A 213 7.08 -7.80 -15.03
N THR A 214 6.76 -9.05 -15.36
CA THR A 214 5.38 -9.53 -15.41
C THR A 214 5.19 -10.69 -14.43
N ILE A 215 4.31 -10.48 -13.44
CA ILE A 215 3.97 -11.51 -12.45
C ILE A 215 3.43 -12.75 -13.18
N GLY A 216 3.97 -13.93 -12.82
CA GLY A 216 3.59 -15.21 -13.41
C GLY A 216 4.35 -15.59 -14.69
N TYR A 217 5.14 -14.67 -15.27
CA TYR A 217 5.98 -14.93 -16.46
C TYR A 217 7.47 -14.76 -16.14
N ASP A 218 7.83 -13.83 -15.27
CA ASP A 218 9.21 -13.66 -14.83
C ASP A 218 9.47 -14.48 -13.56
N SER A 219 10.61 -15.17 -13.53
CA SER A 219 11.10 -15.92 -12.35
C SER A 219 12.59 -15.63 -12.19
N PRO A 220 12.97 -15.06 -11.04
CA PRO A 220 12.16 -14.67 -9.89
C PRO A 220 11.18 -13.53 -10.20
N GLU A 221 10.13 -13.36 -9.39
CA GLU A 221 9.20 -12.25 -9.49
C GLU A 221 9.94 -10.93 -9.27
N GLY A 222 9.85 -9.98 -10.22
CA GLY A 222 10.66 -8.77 -10.24
C GLY A 222 9.83 -7.48 -10.19
N TYR A 223 10.44 -6.45 -9.59
CA TYR A 223 9.92 -5.09 -9.51
C TYR A 223 11.07 -4.10 -9.72
N ALA A 224 10.76 -2.92 -10.30
CA ALA A 224 11.75 -1.90 -10.55
C ALA A 224 11.19 -0.50 -10.26
N ILE A 225 12.04 0.37 -9.71
CA ILE A 225 11.72 1.75 -9.37
C ILE A 225 12.88 2.64 -9.81
N ALA A 226 12.57 3.70 -10.56
CA ALA A 226 13.53 4.75 -10.87
C ALA A 226 13.42 5.89 -9.86
N LYS A 227 14.54 6.29 -9.25
CA LYS A 227 14.58 7.41 -8.28
C LYS A 227 15.97 8.03 -8.22
N ASP A 228 16.02 9.36 -8.27
CA ASP A 228 17.27 10.15 -8.09
C ASP A 228 18.43 9.69 -8.99
N GLY A 229 18.12 9.37 -10.27
CA GLY A 229 19.12 8.92 -11.26
C GLY A 229 19.60 7.48 -11.07
N LYS A 230 19.00 6.73 -10.17
CA LYS A 230 19.29 5.31 -9.92
C LYS A 230 18.11 4.43 -10.25
N MET A 231 18.39 3.14 -10.46
CA MET A 231 17.38 2.10 -10.52
C MET A 231 17.44 1.23 -9.25
N TYR A 232 16.27 0.92 -8.73
CA TYR A 232 16.10 0.01 -7.60
C TYR A 232 15.31 -1.18 -8.06
N TYR A 233 15.82 -2.38 -7.78
CA TYR A 233 15.15 -3.63 -8.13
C TYR A 233 14.86 -4.43 -6.88
N ALA A 234 13.72 -5.13 -6.89
CA ALA A 234 13.39 -6.11 -5.88
C ALA A 234 12.98 -7.42 -6.57
N PHE A 235 13.65 -8.50 -6.21
CA PHE A 235 13.37 -9.84 -6.71
C PHE A 235 12.90 -10.73 -5.57
N PHE A 236 11.91 -11.56 -5.86
CA PHE A 236 11.31 -12.45 -4.86
C PHE A 236 11.19 -13.86 -5.44
N VAL A 237 11.49 -14.84 -4.60
CA VAL A 237 11.24 -16.27 -4.89
C VAL A 237 10.16 -16.79 -3.96
N SER A 238 9.52 -17.89 -4.35
CA SER A 238 8.63 -18.61 -3.45
C SER A 238 9.40 -19.14 -2.25
N GLU A 239 8.75 -19.18 -1.11
CA GLU A 239 9.34 -19.57 0.18
C GLU A 239 10.16 -20.85 0.14
N ALA A 240 11.18 -20.88 0.97
CA ALA A 240 12.08 -22.00 1.21
C ALA A 240 12.95 -22.44 0.03
N GLN A 241 12.91 -21.79 -1.12
CA GLN A 241 13.79 -22.13 -2.25
C GLN A 241 14.89 -21.08 -2.42
N ALA A 242 16.15 -21.53 -2.42
CA ALA A 242 17.24 -20.72 -2.91
C ALA A 242 17.13 -20.61 -4.43
N TRP A 243 17.20 -19.39 -4.94
CA TRP A 243 17.31 -19.12 -6.37
C TRP A 243 18.77 -18.86 -6.74
N GLU A 244 19.22 -19.43 -7.84
CA GLU A 244 20.55 -19.19 -8.38
C GLU A 244 20.45 -19.07 -9.91
N GLY A 245 21.03 -18.01 -10.47
CA GLY A 245 20.95 -17.77 -11.90
C GLY A 245 21.35 -16.37 -12.31
N SER A 246 20.92 -15.97 -13.49
CA SER A 246 21.19 -14.69 -14.12
C SER A 246 19.95 -13.79 -14.05
N LEU A 247 20.01 -12.72 -13.27
CA LEU A 247 18.98 -11.69 -13.23
C LEU A 247 19.16 -10.71 -14.37
N ASP A 248 18.09 -10.43 -15.09
CA ASP A 248 18.05 -9.41 -16.13
C ASP A 248 17.59 -8.07 -15.53
N LEU A 249 18.51 -7.09 -15.40
CA LEU A 249 18.24 -5.77 -14.81
C LEU A 249 17.69 -4.82 -15.89
N ARG A 250 16.43 -4.97 -16.23
CA ARG A 250 15.77 -4.25 -17.32
C ARG A 250 15.63 -2.76 -17.07
N GLY A 251 15.65 -1.97 -18.15
CA GLY A 251 15.37 -0.53 -18.11
C GLY A 251 16.59 0.35 -17.83
N LEU A 252 17.81 -0.20 -17.84
CA LEU A 252 19.03 0.57 -17.75
C LEU A 252 19.31 1.27 -19.09
N GLU A 253 19.65 2.56 -19.01
CA GLU A 253 20.16 3.32 -20.15
C GLU A 253 21.60 2.90 -20.47
N GLN A 254 22.12 3.31 -21.65
CA GLN A 254 23.48 2.99 -22.06
C GLN A 254 24.51 3.39 -20.98
N GLY A 255 25.42 2.48 -20.62
CA GLY A 255 26.48 2.72 -19.66
C GLY A 255 26.76 1.51 -18.76
N THR A 256 27.74 1.68 -17.89
CA THR A 256 28.13 0.69 -16.86
C THR A 256 27.57 1.10 -15.51
N TYR A 257 27.05 0.13 -14.79
CA TYR A 257 26.36 0.34 -13.53
C TYR A 257 26.94 -0.52 -12.41
N ARG A 258 27.13 0.09 -11.26
CA ARG A 258 27.42 -0.60 -10.01
C ARG A 258 26.14 -1.21 -9.45
N VAL A 259 26.22 -2.44 -8.96
CA VAL A 259 25.10 -3.16 -8.34
C VAL A 259 25.39 -3.39 -6.86
N PHE A 260 24.48 -2.94 -6.02
CA PHE A 260 24.63 -2.95 -4.57
C PHE A 260 23.37 -3.50 -3.89
N ASP A 261 23.52 -4.53 -3.07
CA ASP A 261 22.47 -5.02 -2.18
C ASP A 261 22.37 -4.08 -0.99
N TYR A 262 21.34 -3.24 -0.99
CA TYR A 262 21.20 -2.19 0.01
C TYR A 262 20.65 -2.67 1.37
N VAL A 263 20.07 -3.87 1.43
CA VAL A 263 19.62 -4.48 2.69
C VAL A 263 20.81 -5.11 3.42
N ASN A 264 21.62 -5.89 2.71
CA ASN A 264 22.77 -6.58 3.28
C ASN A 264 24.07 -5.75 3.21
N GLN A 265 24.01 -4.52 2.68
CA GLN A 265 25.16 -3.60 2.54
C GLN A 265 26.33 -4.26 1.78
N LYS A 266 26.02 -4.94 0.68
CA LYS A 266 26.98 -5.75 -0.07
C LYS A 266 27.08 -5.30 -1.52
N GLU A 267 28.29 -5.08 -2.02
CA GLU A 267 28.55 -4.89 -3.43
C GLU A 267 28.49 -6.24 -4.17
N LEU A 268 27.74 -6.29 -5.27
CA LEU A 268 27.58 -7.47 -6.10
C LEU A 268 28.31 -7.37 -7.44
N GLY A 269 29.08 -6.28 -7.67
CA GLY A 269 29.83 -6.04 -8.89
C GLY A 269 29.19 -4.99 -9.79
N SER A 270 29.41 -5.13 -11.09
CA SER A 270 28.90 -4.19 -12.10
C SER A 270 28.28 -4.93 -13.28
N VAL A 271 27.37 -4.24 -13.97
CA VAL A 271 26.74 -4.71 -15.21
C VAL A 271 26.84 -3.63 -16.27
N ASP A 272 26.93 -4.03 -17.54
CA ASP A 272 26.80 -3.13 -18.67
C ASP A 272 25.37 -3.17 -19.22
N ALA A 273 24.81 -2.03 -19.57
CA ALA A 273 23.43 -1.93 -20.04
C ALA A 273 23.20 -2.66 -21.38
N SER A 274 24.26 -2.93 -22.16
CA SER A 274 24.15 -3.76 -23.37
C SER A 274 23.94 -5.24 -23.08
N SER A 275 24.30 -5.68 -21.85
CA SER A 275 24.07 -7.03 -21.32
C SER A 275 23.82 -6.96 -19.82
N PRO A 276 22.66 -6.43 -19.38
CA PRO A 276 22.42 -6.08 -17.98
C PRO A 276 22.09 -7.30 -17.12
N ARG A 277 22.97 -8.29 -17.10
CA ARG A 277 22.78 -9.58 -16.44
C ARG A 277 23.68 -9.72 -15.22
N LEU A 278 23.06 -9.93 -14.06
CA LEU A 278 23.74 -10.18 -12.79
C LEU A 278 23.65 -11.66 -12.42
N GLN A 279 24.79 -12.35 -12.37
CA GLN A 279 24.87 -13.71 -11.81
C GLN A 279 24.81 -13.61 -10.29
N THR A 280 23.83 -14.25 -9.67
CA THR A 280 23.67 -14.15 -8.21
C THR A 280 22.90 -15.34 -7.64
N LYS A 281 22.93 -15.44 -6.31
CA LYS A 281 22.18 -16.42 -5.53
C LYS A 281 21.58 -15.72 -4.31
N PHE A 282 20.31 -16.00 -4.03
CA PHE A 282 19.63 -15.48 -2.86
C PHE A 282 18.49 -16.40 -2.41
N THR A 283 18.00 -16.19 -1.20
CA THR A 283 16.81 -16.82 -0.64
C THR A 283 15.76 -15.75 -0.36
N GLU A 284 14.50 -16.07 -0.52
CA GLU A 284 13.35 -15.19 -0.27
C GLU A 284 13.33 -13.91 -1.13
N ASN A 285 14.26 -12.99 -0.91
CA ASN A 285 14.30 -11.73 -1.64
C ASN A 285 15.73 -11.20 -1.84
N LEU A 286 15.87 -10.33 -2.85
CA LEU A 286 17.08 -9.58 -3.13
C LEU A 286 16.71 -8.17 -3.56
N LEU A 287 17.19 -7.16 -2.82
CA LEU A 287 16.87 -5.75 -3.04
C LEU A 287 18.13 -4.98 -3.46
N LEU A 288 18.11 -4.44 -4.65
CA LEU A 288 19.28 -3.85 -5.31
C LEU A 288 19.12 -2.36 -5.55
N GLU A 289 20.18 -1.61 -5.28
CA GLU A 289 20.44 -0.28 -5.82
C GLU A 289 21.40 -0.42 -7.01
N VAL A 290 21.05 0.16 -8.15
CA VAL A 290 21.85 0.13 -9.38
C VAL A 290 22.10 1.56 -9.81
N SER A 291 23.36 1.99 -9.73
CA SER A 291 23.80 3.36 -9.99
C SER A 291 24.86 3.41 -11.08
N ARG A 292 24.76 4.41 -11.96
CA ARG A 292 25.74 4.64 -13.04
C ARG A 292 27.14 4.93 -12.45
N GLN A 293 28.16 4.32 -13.04
CA GLN A 293 29.57 4.60 -12.70
C GLN A 293 30.07 5.84 -13.43
#